data_82665f301d2808a469fa225834698eba
#
_entry.id   82665f301d2808a469fa225834698eba
#
_cell.length_a   1.000
_cell.length_b   1.000
_cell.length_c   1.000
_cell.angle_alpha   90.00
_cell.angle_beta   90.00
_cell.angle_gamma   90.00
#
_symmetry.space_group_name_H-M   'P 1'
#
loop_
_entity.id
_entity.type
_entity.pdbx_description
1 polymer ?
#
loop_
_entity_poly.entity_id
_entity_poly.type
_entity_poly.pdbx_seq_one_letter_code
_entity_poly.pdbx_strand_id
1 'polypeptide(L)'
;MSSRVWFEPNGLLAQRLDGFRSRPSQAALAESISSAIAGRELLVAEAGTGIGKTYAYLVPALLSGHRVLVSTASRALQDQLFTRDLPRLLQAMGLTGVSIARLKGRANYLCPYRLAR
;
A
#
# COMPACT_ATOMS: atom_id res chain seq x y z
N MET A 1 14.80 8.40 2.54
CA MET A 1 13.82 9.49 2.44
C MET A 1 12.67 9.23 3.40
N SER A 2 12.29 10.22 4.20
CA SER A 2 11.18 10.05 5.13
C SER A 2 9.85 10.04 4.39
N SER A 3 8.94 9.17 4.80
CA SER A 3 7.58 9.14 4.25
C SER A 3 6.75 10.35 4.68
N ARG A 4 7.21 11.10 5.66
CA ARG A 4 6.49 12.26 6.20
C ARG A 4 6.19 13.33 5.14
N VAL A 5 7.13 13.56 4.24
CA VAL A 5 7.00 14.53 3.15
C VAL A 5 5.79 14.23 2.27
N TRP A 6 5.44 12.96 2.12
CA TRP A 6 4.31 12.54 1.30
C TRP A 6 2.96 12.82 1.95
N PHE A 7 2.90 12.85 3.28
CA PHE A 7 1.65 12.92 4.04
C PHE A 7 1.37 14.28 4.67
N GLU A 8 2.22 15.26 4.46
CA GLU A 8 1.98 16.61 4.99
C GLU A 8 0.78 17.28 4.30
N PRO A 9 0.13 18.29 4.94
CA PRO A 9 -1.04 18.96 4.35
C PRO A 9 -0.80 19.51 2.95
N ASN A 10 0.38 20.03 2.68
CA ASN A 10 0.79 20.48 1.35
C ASN A 10 1.88 19.59 0.77
N GLY A 11 1.90 18.33 1.19
CA GLY A 11 2.89 17.37 0.77
C GLY A 11 2.66 16.86 -0.65
N LEU A 12 3.51 15.93 -1.06
CA LEU A 12 3.50 15.45 -2.44
C LEU A 12 2.23 14.70 -2.80
N LEU A 13 1.64 13.94 -1.88
CA LEU A 13 0.38 13.25 -2.17
C LEU A 13 -0.77 14.23 -2.31
N ALA A 14 -0.83 15.24 -1.46
CA ALA A 14 -1.86 16.27 -1.56
C ALA A 14 -1.80 17.02 -2.89
N GLN A 15 -0.60 17.21 -3.43
CA GLN A 15 -0.39 17.90 -4.70
C GLN A 15 -0.70 17.01 -5.91
N ARG A 16 -0.52 15.69 -5.79
CA ARG A 16 -0.53 14.78 -6.94
C ARG A 16 -1.71 13.81 -6.98
N LEU A 17 -2.42 13.64 -5.86
CA LEU A 17 -3.61 12.78 -5.79
C LEU A 17 -4.85 13.62 -5.58
N ASP A 18 -5.78 13.55 -6.52
CA ASP A 18 -7.06 14.22 -6.40
C ASP A 18 -7.85 13.63 -5.22
N GLY A 19 -8.39 14.51 -4.40
CA GLY A 19 -9.20 14.10 -3.25
C GLY A 19 -8.41 13.62 -2.05
N PHE A 20 -7.07 13.63 -2.11
CA PHE A 20 -6.26 13.25 -0.97
C PHE A 20 -6.35 14.31 0.13
N ARG A 21 -6.60 13.84 1.35
CA ARG A 21 -6.59 14.68 2.55
C ARG A 21 -5.53 14.20 3.51
N SER A 22 -4.65 15.12 3.90
CA SER A 22 -3.65 14.83 4.92
C SER A 22 -4.31 14.63 6.28
N ARG A 23 -3.86 13.61 7.00
CA ARG A 23 -4.33 13.31 8.36
C ARG A 23 -3.13 12.98 9.24
N PRO A 24 -3.04 13.62 10.44
CA PRO A 24 -1.91 13.36 11.34
C PRO A 24 -1.75 11.88 11.71
N SER A 25 -2.86 11.17 11.92
CA SER A 25 -2.83 9.74 12.24
C SER A 25 -2.23 8.90 11.12
N GLN A 26 -2.54 9.24 9.88
CA GLN A 26 -2.00 8.57 8.70
C GLN A 26 -0.49 8.81 8.59
N ALA A 27 -0.06 10.04 8.75
CA ALA A 27 1.36 10.39 8.71
C ALA A 27 2.15 9.69 9.81
N ALA A 28 1.59 9.65 11.03
CA ALA A 28 2.22 8.98 12.16
C ALA A 28 2.36 7.48 11.91
N LEU A 29 1.33 6.83 11.38
CA LEU A 29 1.37 5.42 11.03
C LEU A 29 2.43 5.14 9.96
N ALA A 30 2.47 5.96 8.92
CA ALA A 30 3.45 5.81 7.86
C ALA A 30 4.89 5.95 8.40
N GLU A 31 5.12 6.87 9.29
CA GLU A 31 6.43 7.08 9.90
C GLU A 31 6.84 5.88 10.77
N SER A 32 5.91 5.34 11.54
CA SER A 32 6.15 4.13 12.34
C SER A 32 6.49 2.93 11.46
N ILE A 33 5.80 2.78 10.35
CA ILE A 33 6.05 1.70 9.39
C ILE A 33 7.43 1.89 8.74
N SER A 34 7.79 3.10 8.34
CA SER A 34 9.11 3.40 7.79
C SER A 34 10.22 3.02 8.76
N SER A 35 10.07 3.37 10.03
CA SER A 35 11.05 3.04 11.06
C SER A 35 11.15 1.53 11.27
N ALA A 36 10.04 0.82 11.28
CA ALA A 36 10.04 -0.63 11.44
C ALA A 36 10.72 -1.33 10.26
N ILE A 37 10.48 -0.87 9.04
CA ILE A 37 11.15 -1.42 7.85
C ILE A 37 12.66 -1.19 7.93
N ALA A 38 13.07 0.03 8.24
CA ALA A 38 14.50 0.37 8.33
C ALA A 38 15.21 -0.41 9.43
N GLY A 39 14.56 -0.60 10.56
CA GLY A 39 15.11 -1.33 11.71
C GLY A 39 14.89 -2.84 11.66
N ARG A 40 14.19 -3.35 10.65
CA ARG A 40 13.80 -4.76 10.55
C ARG A 40 13.06 -5.24 11.78
N GLU A 41 12.12 -4.44 12.22
CA GLU A 41 11.36 -4.69 13.44
C GLU A 41 9.95 -5.17 13.14
N LEU A 42 9.35 -5.84 14.11
CA LEU A 42 7.94 -6.21 14.06
C LEU A 42 7.12 -5.01 14.56
N LEU A 43 6.13 -4.62 13.79
CA LEU A 43 5.19 -3.57 14.17
C LEU A 43 3.78 -4.12 14.17
N VAL A 44 3.08 -3.97 15.29
CA VAL A 44 1.65 -4.23 15.38
C VAL A 44 0.98 -2.88 15.63
N ALA A 45 0.11 -2.50 14.72
CA ALA A 45 -0.57 -1.22 14.81
C ALA A 45 -2.06 -1.39 14.58
N GLU A 46 -2.85 -0.70 15.38
CA GLU A 46 -4.28 -0.59 15.19
C GLU A 46 -4.60 0.82 14.71
N ALA A 47 -5.36 0.90 13.62
CA ALA A 47 -5.72 2.18 13.04
C ALA A 47 -7.20 2.19 12.71
N GLY A 48 -7.88 3.24 13.13
CA GLY A 48 -9.30 3.39 12.87
C GLY A 48 -9.62 3.50 11.38
N THR A 49 -10.87 3.24 11.04
CA THR A 49 -11.34 3.42 9.67
C THR A 49 -11.28 4.90 9.28
N GLY A 50 -11.08 5.15 8.00
CA GLY A 50 -11.09 6.52 7.48
C GLY A 50 -9.79 7.29 7.62
N ILE A 51 -8.71 6.68 8.12
CA ILE A 51 -7.40 7.37 8.22
C ILE A 51 -6.51 7.15 7.00
N GLY A 52 -6.97 6.40 6.01
CA GLY A 52 -6.16 6.13 4.81
C GLY A 52 -5.03 5.14 5.06
N LYS A 53 -5.32 4.04 5.74
CA LYS A 53 -4.31 3.02 6.07
C LYS A 53 -3.56 2.50 4.86
N THR A 54 -4.25 2.33 3.75
CA THR A 54 -3.64 1.78 2.53
C THR A 54 -2.42 2.58 2.10
N TYR A 55 -2.56 3.89 1.98
CA TYR A 55 -1.43 4.73 1.61
C TYR A 55 -0.38 4.78 2.71
N ALA A 56 -0.80 4.72 3.97
CA ALA A 56 0.12 4.78 5.10
C ALA A 56 1.13 3.63 5.11
N TYR A 57 0.75 2.43 4.65
CA TYR A 57 1.70 1.32 4.56
C TYR A 57 2.34 1.18 3.17
N LEU A 58 1.63 1.55 2.10
CA LEU A 58 2.17 1.42 0.75
C LEU A 58 3.32 2.39 0.47
N VAL A 59 3.20 3.64 0.90
CA VAL A 59 4.25 4.64 0.64
C VAL A 59 5.58 4.23 1.26
N PRO A 60 5.66 3.88 2.56
CA PRO A 60 6.91 3.40 3.13
C PRO A 60 7.44 2.15 2.44
N ALA A 61 6.55 1.21 2.09
CA ALA A 61 6.94 -0.02 1.41
C ALA A 61 7.59 0.27 0.06
N LEU A 62 6.99 1.15 -0.73
CA LEU A 62 7.52 1.53 -2.04
C LEU A 62 8.83 2.31 -1.92
N LEU A 63 8.93 3.20 -0.92
CA LEU A 63 10.15 3.99 -0.70
C LEU A 63 11.32 3.13 -0.20
N SER A 64 11.04 2.00 0.44
CA SER A 64 12.08 1.14 1.00
C SER A 64 12.97 0.50 -0.06
N GLY A 65 12.46 0.32 -1.27
CA GLY A 65 13.16 -0.40 -2.34
C GLY A 65 13.26 -1.91 -2.12
N HIS A 66 12.66 -2.43 -1.05
CA HIS A 66 12.67 -3.85 -0.76
C HIS A 66 11.56 -4.59 -1.49
N ARG A 67 11.71 -5.90 -1.57
CA ARG A 67 10.63 -6.78 -2.00
C ARG A 67 9.60 -6.86 -0.88
N VAL A 68 8.34 -6.56 -1.20
CA VAL A 68 7.27 -6.46 -0.20
C VAL A 68 6.14 -7.41 -0.55
N LEU A 69 5.65 -8.12 0.44
CA LEU A 69 4.46 -8.95 0.34
C LEU A 69 3.34 -8.30 1.15
N VAL A 70 2.22 -8.01 0.50
CA VAL A 70 1.03 -7.48 1.17
C VAL A 70 -0.06 -8.54 1.18
N SER A 71 -0.50 -8.90 2.38
CA SER A 71 -1.58 -9.85 2.56
C SER A 71 -2.86 -9.13 2.97
N THR A 72 -3.97 -9.45 2.32
CA THR A 72 -5.27 -8.86 2.60
C THR A 72 -6.28 -9.93 2.94
N ALA A 73 -7.29 -9.55 3.74
CA ALA A 73 -8.29 -10.50 4.20
C ALA A 73 -9.35 -10.84 3.15
N SER A 74 -9.53 -9.99 2.14
CA SER A 74 -10.60 -10.19 1.16
C SER A 74 -10.13 -9.94 -0.27
N ARG A 75 -10.84 -10.58 -1.21
CA ARG A 75 -10.61 -10.34 -2.64
C ARG A 75 -10.91 -8.91 -3.04
N ALA A 76 -11.96 -8.34 -2.48
CA ALA A 76 -12.35 -6.96 -2.80
C ALA A 76 -11.25 -5.98 -2.47
N LEU A 77 -10.62 -6.11 -1.30
CA LEU A 77 -9.48 -5.27 -0.90
C LEU A 77 -8.27 -5.52 -1.80
N GLN A 78 -7.99 -6.78 -2.14
CA GLN A 78 -6.89 -7.11 -3.01
C GLN A 78 -7.07 -6.50 -4.41
N ASP A 79 -8.27 -6.63 -4.97
CA ASP A 79 -8.57 -6.08 -6.29
C ASP A 79 -8.49 -4.55 -6.29
N GLN A 80 -9.03 -3.91 -5.26
CA GLN A 80 -8.95 -2.46 -5.12
C GLN A 80 -7.50 -1.99 -5.04
N LEU A 81 -6.68 -2.68 -4.26
CA LEU A 81 -5.28 -2.36 -4.10
C LEU A 81 -4.54 -2.46 -5.44
N PHE A 82 -4.72 -3.58 -6.13
CA PHE A 82 -4.00 -3.88 -7.36
C PHE A 82 -4.44 -3.03 -8.56
N THR A 83 -5.76 -2.80 -8.69
CA THR A 83 -6.31 -2.14 -9.88
C THR A 83 -6.48 -0.63 -9.73
N ARG A 84 -6.57 -0.12 -8.50
CA ARG A 84 -6.83 1.30 -8.25
C ARG A 84 -5.72 1.96 -7.45
N ASP A 85 -5.46 1.47 -6.24
CA ASP A 85 -4.60 2.20 -5.30
C ASP A 85 -3.13 2.18 -5.72
N LEU A 86 -2.60 1.02 -6.07
CA LEU A 86 -1.20 0.92 -6.49
C LEU A 86 -0.90 1.69 -7.78
N PRO A 87 -1.69 1.57 -8.86
CA PRO A 87 -1.43 2.35 -10.07
C PRO A 87 -1.47 3.86 -9.83
N ARG A 88 -2.44 4.33 -9.06
CA ARG A 88 -2.55 5.76 -8.74
C ARG A 88 -1.37 6.25 -7.92
N LEU A 89 -0.96 5.45 -6.95
CA LEU A 89 0.16 5.80 -6.07
C LEU A 89 1.49 5.79 -6.82
N LEU A 90 1.73 4.79 -7.65
CA LEU A 90 2.94 4.73 -8.47
C LEU A 90 3.06 5.93 -9.39
N GLN A 91 1.95 6.35 -9.99
CA GLN A 91 1.93 7.53 -10.84
C GLN A 91 2.20 8.79 -10.02
N ALA A 92 1.56 8.94 -8.87
CA ALA A 92 1.74 10.10 -8.01
C ALA A 92 3.16 10.21 -7.47
N MET A 93 3.78 9.07 -7.17
CA MET A 93 5.16 9.03 -6.68
C MET A 93 6.20 9.10 -7.79
N GLY A 94 5.78 9.03 -9.04
CA GLY A 94 6.70 9.04 -10.17
C GLY A 94 7.58 7.81 -10.26
N LEU A 95 7.13 6.68 -9.70
CA LEU A 95 7.90 5.44 -9.70
C LEU A 95 7.65 4.66 -10.99
N THR A 96 8.72 4.32 -11.66
CA THR A 96 8.71 3.46 -12.85
C THR A 96 9.57 2.23 -12.58
N GLY A 97 9.29 1.14 -13.27
CA GLY A 97 10.09 -0.07 -13.10
C GLY A 97 9.74 -0.90 -11.87
N VAL A 98 8.68 -0.58 -11.16
CA VAL A 98 8.19 -1.39 -10.05
C VAL A 98 7.35 -2.53 -10.60
N SER A 99 7.75 -3.77 -10.31
CA SER A 99 6.99 -4.95 -10.69
C SER A 99 5.96 -5.29 -9.63
N ILE A 100 4.71 -5.47 -10.04
CA ILE A 100 3.62 -5.80 -9.14
C ILE A 100 2.97 -7.09 -9.63
N ALA A 101 2.75 -8.03 -8.71
CA ALA A 101 2.06 -9.27 -8.98
C ALA A 101 0.97 -9.50 -7.93
N ARG A 102 -0.08 -10.19 -8.34
CA ARG A 102 -1.20 -10.51 -7.47
C ARG A 102 -1.39 -12.03 -7.44
N LEU A 103 -1.50 -12.58 -6.24
CA LEU A 103 -1.79 -13.98 -6.04
C LEU A 103 -3.07 -14.12 -5.20
N LYS A 104 -4.09 -14.70 -5.79
CA LYS A 104 -5.34 -15.01 -5.10
C LYS A 104 -5.28 -16.38 -4.46
N GLY A 105 -6.16 -16.63 -3.48
CA GLY A 105 -6.31 -17.94 -2.89
C GLY A 105 -6.68 -18.98 -3.95
N ARG A 106 -6.30 -20.22 -3.73
CA ARG A 106 -6.51 -21.32 -4.68
C ARG A 106 -7.97 -21.44 -5.13
N ALA A 107 -8.91 -21.16 -4.26
CA ALA A 107 -10.34 -21.24 -4.57
C ALA A 107 -10.79 -20.25 -5.66
N ASN A 108 -9.99 -19.23 -5.96
CA ASN A 108 -10.31 -18.19 -6.94
C ASN A 108 -9.77 -18.49 -8.33
N TYR A 109 -9.09 -19.61 -8.50
CA TYR A 109 -8.54 -20.02 -9.79
C TYR A 109 -9.23 -21.27 -10.30
N LEU A 110 -9.36 -21.37 -11.63
CA LEU A 110 -9.84 -22.59 -12.23
C LEU A 110 -8.84 -23.73 -12.03
N CYS A 111 -9.36 -24.90 -11.67
CA CYS A 111 -8.55 -26.11 -11.61
C CYS A 111 -8.71 -26.86 -12.92
N PRO A 112 -7.66 -26.99 -13.74
CA PRO A 112 -7.77 -27.70 -15.02
C PRO A 112 -8.24 -29.14 -14.87
N TYR A 113 -7.84 -29.81 -13.81
CA TYR A 113 -8.25 -31.18 -13.54
C TYR A 113 -9.75 -31.28 -13.27
N ARG A 114 -10.29 -30.40 -12.44
CA ARG A 114 -11.73 -30.39 -12.12
C ARG A 114 -12.56 -29.87 -13.29
N LEU A 115 -12.03 -28.93 -14.05
CA LEU A 115 -12.72 -28.38 -15.22
C LEU A 115 -12.88 -29.41 -16.30
N ALA A 116 -11.91 -30.34 -16.48
CA ALA A 116 -11.93 -31.39 -17.48
C ALA A 116 -12.86 -32.55 -17.13
N ARG A 117 -13.37 -32.60 -15.92
CA ARG A 117 -14.33 -33.60 -15.48
C ARG A 117 -15.75 -33.13 -15.75
#